data_e76f4f99807669ef1772ad4157696b37
#
_entry.id   e76f4f99807669ef1772ad4157696b37
#
_cell.length_a   1.000
_cell.length_b   1.000
_cell.length_c   1.000
_cell.angle_alpha   90.00
_cell.angle_beta   90.00
_cell.angle_gamma   90.00
#
_symmetry.space_group_name_H-M   'P 1'
#
loop_
_entity.id
_entity.type
_entity.pdbx_description
1 polymer ?
#
loop_
_entity_poly.entity_id
_entity_poly.type
_entity_poly.pdbx_seq_one_letter_code
_entity_poly.pdbx_strand_id
1 'polypeptide(L)'
;MDQDFYFEESNPKWVTIIIVILVIAGLSAGYYFYKEYKKQVVKVKDVTIELGSKPSEDISSYASGATDGYTLSLPDNLVNEEGNTYKVGEYSYKIKKGDSTKRGKIFVKDTTAPTVTVKEITVGVNEEFEPYEFLDACDDLSLPCKTIYKKDSYAKLNEKAGKYDLEIFVEDKYGNKVSKDVVLNVSETESLLSLKQNDDVVVSMTPEDKDWNKTYTYKFPKAVPSDSDEYEAKFLEINSMDFSSKFDKKITNQYSITTYNKYGYAIGISVKLFFEDNATQYLTESDLKEEN
;
A
#
# COMPACT_ATOMS: atom_id res chain seq x y z
N MET A 1 6.60 21.76 98.86
CA MET A 1 7.90 21.99 98.10
C MET A 1 7.85 21.06 96.88
N ASP A 2 7.13 21.52 95.87
CA ASP A 2 7.06 20.79 94.62
C ASP A 2 8.17 21.23 93.71
N GLN A 3 9.04 20.31 93.30
CA GLN A 3 10.07 20.54 92.28
C GLN A 3 9.51 20.02 91.00
N ASP A 4 9.02 20.91 90.12
CA ASP A 4 8.69 20.62 88.77
C ASP A 4 10.01 20.35 88.00
N PHE A 5 10.17 19.08 87.58
CA PHE A 5 11.23 18.69 86.62
C PHE A 5 10.75 19.03 85.21
N TYR A 6 11.26 20.18 84.70
CA TYR A 6 11.14 20.48 83.29
C TYR A 6 12.12 19.60 82.49
N PHE A 7 11.61 18.67 81.72
CA PHE A 7 12.37 18.02 80.68
C PHE A 7 12.44 18.99 79.50
N GLU A 8 13.60 19.62 79.34
CA GLU A 8 13.93 20.38 78.18
C GLU A 8 14.15 19.39 77.02
N GLU A 9 13.14 19.20 76.13
CA GLU A 9 13.27 18.47 74.90
C GLU A 9 14.18 19.25 73.95
N SER A 10 15.48 19.14 74.13
CA SER A 10 16.49 19.63 73.17
C SER A 10 16.55 18.63 72.01
N ASN A 11 15.72 18.86 71.01
CA ASN A 11 15.89 18.16 69.74
C ASN A 11 17.09 18.82 69.03
N PRO A 12 18.27 18.30 69.13
CA PRO A 12 19.45 19.00 68.66
C PRO A 12 19.38 19.11 67.13
N LYS A 13 19.48 20.32 66.59
CA LYS A 13 19.38 20.64 65.16
C LYS A 13 20.18 19.71 64.25
N TRP A 14 21.26 19.12 64.77
CA TRP A 14 22.06 18.15 64.01
C TRP A 14 21.31 16.81 63.80
N VAL A 15 20.43 16.36 64.70
CA VAL A 15 19.62 15.16 64.51
C VAL A 15 18.63 15.35 63.35
N THR A 16 18.01 16.52 63.29
CA THR A 16 17.12 16.89 62.14
C THR A 16 17.91 16.90 60.82
N ILE A 17 19.14 17.45 60.85
CA ILE A 17 19.99 17.46 59.65
C ILE A 17 20.33 16.03 59.19
N ILE A 18 20.69 15.14 60.15
CA ILE A 18 21.02 13.73 59.83
C ILE A 18 19.77 13.03 59.24
N ILE A 19 18.60 13.25 59.81
CA ILE A 19 17.34 12.66 59.28
C ILE A 19 17.09 13.15 57.83
N VAL A 20 17.25 14.43 57.58
CA VAL A 20 17.11 15.00 56.23
C VAL A 20 18.12 14.38 55.24
N ILE A 21 19.37 14.22 55.65
CA ILE A 21 20.40 13.61 54.82
C ILE A 21 20.05 12.14 54.53
N LEU A 22 19.58 11.38 55.52
CA LEU A 22 19.18 9.99 55.35
C LEU A 22 17.97 9.83 54.43
N VAL A 23 17.00 10.75 54.54
CA VAL A 23 15.84 10.77 53.63
C VAL A 23 16.28 11.09 52.19
N ILE A 24 17.15 12.07 51.99
CA ILE A 24 17.69 12.41 50.66
C ILE A 24 18.50 11.24 50.10
N ALA A 25 19.35 10.60 50.91
CA ALA A 25 20.13 9.43 50.50
C ALA A 25 19.22 8.26 50.13
N GLY A 26 18.18 8.00 50.94
CA GLY A 26 17.17 6.96 50.65
C GLY A 26 16.38 7.21 49.37
N LEU A 27 15.96 8.44 49.14
CA LEU A 27 15.28 8.84 47.91
C LEU A 27 16.20 8.73 46.68
N SER A 28 17.45 9.13 46.82
CA SER A 28 18.47 9.04 45.78
C SER A 28 18.79 7.59 45.41
N ALA A 29 18.99 6.73 46.43
CA ALA A 29 19.18 5.30 46.24
C ALA A 29 17.93 4.64 45.61
N GLY A 30 16.75 4.97 46.13
CA GLY A 30 15.47 4.48 45.58
C GLY A 30 15.28 4.88 44.10
N TYR A 31 15.61 6.14 43.77
CA TYR A 31 15.59 6.60 42.38
C TYR A 31 16.60 5.88 41.49
N TYR A 32 17.82 5.65 41.99
CA TYR A 32 18.85 4.90 41.30
C TYR A 32 18.42 3.46 41.01
N PHE A 33 17.94 2.74 42.05
CA PHE A 33 17.42 1.37 41.90
C PHE A 33 16.21 1.30 40.97
N TYR A 34 15.30 2.27 41.05
CA TYR A 34 14.17 2.36 40.15
C TYR A 34 14.59 2.57 38.68
N LYS A 35 15.59 3.42 38.46
CA LYS A 35 16.15 3.66 37.12
C LYS A 35 16.84 2.41 36.56
N GLU A 36 17.63 1.71 37.38
CA GLU A 36 18.27 0.43 36.99
C GLU A 36 17.22 -0.66 36.75
N TYR A 37 16.21 -0.79 37.60
CA TYR A 37 15.10 -1.72 37.40
C TYR A 37 14.35 -1.46 36.08
N LYS A 38 14.06 -0.19 35.76
CA LYS A 38 13.46 0.17 34.50
C LYS A 38 14.29 -0.24 33.27
N LYS A 39 15.60 -0.21 33.36
CA LYS A 39 16.50 -0.67 32.30
C LYS A 39 16.45 -2.18 32.08
N GLN A 40 16.13 -2.95 33.14
CA GLN A 40 16.05 -4.41 33.07
C GLN A 40 14.71 -4.91 32.49
N VAL A 41 13.67 -4.08 32.50
CA VAL A 41 12.36 -4.47 32.01
C VAL A 41 12.33 -4.37 30.49
N VAL A 42 12.16 -5.50 29.81
CA VAL A 42 11.97 -5.53 28.36
C VAL A 42 10.59 -4.97 27.98
N LYS A 43 10.62 -3.95 27.14
CA LYS A 43 9.43 -3.32 26.58
C LYS A 43 9.44 -3.51 25.07
N VAL A 44 8.35 -4.03 24.53
CA VAL A 44 8.11 -4.11 23.10
C VAL A 44 7.77 -2.73 22.54
N LYS A 45 8.11 -2.49 21.28
CA LYS A 45 7.84 -1.26 20.54
C LYS A 45 6.96 -1.58 19.36
N ASP A 46 6.08 -0.67 19.01
CA ASP A 46 5.46 -0.70 17.69
C ASP A 46 6.46 -0.19 16.66
N VAL A 47 6.59 -0.90 15.56
CA VAL A 47 7.59 -0.65 14.51
C VAL A 47 6.89 -0.35 13.21
N THR A 48 7.31 0.70 12.52
CA THR A 48 6.87 0.97 11.15
C THR A 48 7.98 0.59 10.18
N ILE A 49 7.62 -0.14 9.12
CA ILE A 49 8.55 -0.59 8.08
C ILE A 49 7.97 -0.15 6.74
N GLU A 50 8.82 0.37 5.88
CA GLU A 50 8.44 0.75 4.51
C GLU A 50 8.15 -0.48 3.67
N LEU A 51 7.15 -0.40 2.78
CA LEU A 51 6.86 -1.42 1.78
C LEU A 51 8.10 -1.67 0.91
N GLY A 52 8.40 -2.93 0.61
CA GLY A 52 9.59 -3.32 -0.14
C GLY A 52 10.88 -3.34 0.66
N SER A 53 10.88 -2.88 1.92
CA SER A 53 12.07 -2.88 2.77
C SER A 53 12.25 -4.21 3.49
N LYS A 54 13.50 -4.53 3.79
CA LYS A 54 13.86 -5.71 4.58
C LYS A 54 13.68 -5.42 6.08
N PRO A 55 12.88 -6.20 6.82
CA PRO A 55 12.77 -6.07 8.26
C PRO A 55 14.12 -6.29 8.95
N SER A 56 14.38 -5.54 10.01
CA SER A 56 15.58 -5.76 10.83
C SER A 56 15.49 -7.12 11.54
N GLU A 57 16.61 -7.82 11.61
CA GLU A 57 16.75 -9.04 12.40
C GLU A 57 17.20 -8.74 13.83
N ASP A 58 17.63 -7.50 14.10
CA ASP A 58 18.08 -7.07 15.41
C ASP A 58 16.89 -6.81 16.35
N ILE A 59 16.83 -7.53 17.45
CA ILE A 59 15.81 -7.40 18.48
C ILE A 59 15.71 -5.99 19.07
N SER A 60 16.80 -5.22 19.06
CA SER A 60 16.81 -3.84 19.54
C SER A 60 15.91 -2.91 18.75
N SER A 61 15.62 -3.25 17.49
CA SER A 61 14.64 -2.55 16.65
C SER A 61 13.22 -2.71 17.17
N TYR A 62 12.91 -3.82 17.84
CA TYR A 62 11.57 -4.23 18.26
C TYR A 62 11.33 -4.11 19.77
N ALA A 63 12.39 -4.05 20.55
CA ALA A 63 12.28 -3.97 22.00
C ALA A 63 13.37 -3.07 22.60
N SER A 64 13.13 -2.65 23.84
CA SER A 64 14.09 -1.91 24.66
C SER A 64 14.19 -2.52 26.04
N GLY A 65 15.31 -2.25 26.74
CA GLY A 65 15.64 -2.83 28.04
C GLY A 65 16.60 -4.00 27.90
N ALA A 66 16.61 -4.93 28.86
CA ALA A 66 17.51 -6.08 28.85
C ALA A 66 17.00 -7.18 27.91
N THR A 67 17.33 -7.06 26.63
CA THR A 67 16.88 -7.99 25.59
C THR A 67 17.74 -9.25 25.46
N ASP A 68 18.80 -9.37 26.26
CA ASP A 68 19.71 -10.52 26.24
C ASP A 68 18.99 -11.86 26.47
N GLY A 69 19.24 -12.79 25.58
CA GLY A 69 18.64 -14.12 25.60
C GLY A 69 17.16 -14.18 25.16
N TYR A 70 16.60 -13.06 24.65
CA TYR A 70 15.36 -13.08 23.91
C TYR A 70 15.61 -13.40 22.44
N THR A 71 14.70 -14.16 21.83
CA THR A 71 14.66 -14.45 20.39
C THR A 71 13.53 -13.68 19.76
N LEU A 72 13.78 -13.10 18.58
CA LEU A 72 12.77 -12.43 17.74
C LEU A 72 12.13 -13.47 16.83
N SER A 73 10.82 -13.40 16.69
CA SER A 73 10.04 -14.16 15.69
C SER A 73 9.13 -13.21 14.95
N LEU A 74 9.44 -13.00 13.68
CA LEU A 74 8.60 -12.25 12.74
C LEU A 74 7.53 -13.18 12.16
N PRO A 75 6.36 -12.68 11.73
CA PRO A 75 5.34 -13.50 11.09
C PRO A 75 5.77 -13.92 9.67
N ASP A 76 5.46 -15.14 9.27
CA ASP A 76 5.86 -15.72 7.98
C ASP A 76 5.29 -14.93 6.78
N ASN A 77 4.14 -14.30 6.95
CA ASN A 77 3.48 -13.51 5.93
C ASN A 77 3.90 -12.02 5.91
N LEU A 78 4.99 -11.66 6.58
CA LEU A 78 5.51 -10.29 6.58
C LEU A 78 6.34 -9.99 5.33
N VAL A 79 7.07 -11.00 4.84
CA VAL A 79 8.03 -10.85 3.75
C VAL A 79 7.76 -11.85 2.62
N ASN A 80 8.20 -11.47 1.42
CA ASN A 80 8.23 -12.36 0.25
C ASN A 80 9.47 -13.28 0.28
N GLU A 81 9.67 -14.07 -0.78
CA GLU A 81 10.80 -15.01 -0.91
C GLU A 81 12.17 -14.32 -0.88
N GLU A 82 12.23 -13.03 -1.27
CA GLU A 82 13.45 -12.22 -1.23
C GLU A 82 13.71 -11.63 0.16
N GLY A 83 12.78 -11.79 1.08
CA GLY A 83 12.87 -11.27 2.45
C GLY A 83 12.44 -9.82 2.60
N ASN A 84 11.74 -9.25 1.61
CA ASN A 84 11.24 -7.88 1.65
C ASN A 84 9.75 -7.85 2.01
N THR A 85 9.31 -6.81 2.73
CA THR A 85 7.88 -6.57 2.98
C THR A 85 7.16 -6.37 1.64
N TYR A 86 6.02 -7.02 1.44
CA TYR A 86 5.34 -7.01 0.14
C TYR A 86 3.87 -6.57 0.20
N LYS A 87 3.35 -6.36 1.41
CA LYS A 87 1.94 -5.97 1.58
C LYS A 87 1.80 -5.00 2.75
N VAL A 88 1.17 -3.87 2.49
CA VAL A 88 0.76 -2.90 3.52
C VAL A 88 -0.24 -3.53 4.49
N GLY A 89 -0.03 -3.30 5.78
CA GLY A 89 -0.91 -3.85 6.81
C GLY A 89 -0.32 -3.83 8.20
N GLU A 90 -1.09 -4.36 9.14
CA GLU A 90 -0.68 -4.56 10.54
C GLU A 90 -0.33 -6.03 10.76
N TYR A 91 0.84 -6.26 11.33
CA TYR A 91 1.39 -7.58 11.65
C TYR A 91 1.76 -7.65 13.11
N SER A 92 1.86 -8.85 13.66
CA SER A 92 2.26 -9.06 15.05
C SER A 92 3.54 -9.88 15.12
N TYR A 93 4.57 -9.33 15.76
CA TYR A 93 5.79 -10.04 16.06
C TYR A 93 5.80 -10.53 17.52
N LYS A 94 6.70 -11.45 17.81
CA LYS A 94 6.91 -12.00 19.16
C LYS A 94 8.38 -11.93 19.53
N ILE A 95 8.64 -11.64 20.81
CA ILE A 95 9.96 -11.88 21.42
C ILE A 95 9.77 -12.89 22.56
N LYS A 96 10.68 -13.86 22.64
CA LYS A 96 10.53 -14.99 23.56
C LYS A 96 11.84 -15.28 24.31
N LYS A 97 11.72 -15.53 25.62
CA LYS A 97 12.80 -16.01 26.46
C LYS A 97 12.24 -17.04 27.46
N GLY A 98 12.62 -18.32 27.31
CA GLY A 98 11.97 -19.41 28.06
C GLY A 98 10.45 -19.41 27.85
N ASP A 99 9.69 -19.39 28.92
CA ASP A 99 8.22 -19.35 28.88
C ASP A 99 7.65 -17.94 28.72
N SER A 100 8.48 -16.90 28.83
CA SER A 100 8.05 -15.52 28.68
C SER A 100 7.93 -15.15 27.21
N THR A 101 6.73 -14.72 26.79
CA THR A 101 6.45 -14.24 25.44
C THR A 101 5.84 -12.84 25.50
N LYS A 102 6.40 -11.92 24.76
CA LYS A 102 5.84 -10.58 24.55
C LYS A 102 5.51 -10.38 23.08
N ARG A 103 4.48 -9.59 22.78
CA ARG A 103 4.03 -9.29 21.41
C ARG A 103 4.03 -7.79 21.21
N GLY A 104 4.44 -7.38 20.01
CA GLY A 104 4.33 -6.01 19.51
C GLY A 104 3.77 -6.00 18.10
N LYS A 105 3.58 -4.81 17.56
CA LYS A 105 3.01 -4.59 16.23
C LYS A 105 4.07 -4.12 15.26
N ILE A 106 3.91 -4.54 14.01
CA ILE A 106 4.61 -4.01 12.85
C ILE A 106 3.56 -3.40 11.94
N PHE A 107 3.75 -2.16 11.56
CA PHE A 107 2.96 -1.46 10.56
C PHE A 107 3.79 -1.38 9.27
N VAL A 108 3.44 -2.16 8.27
CA VAL A 108 4.00 -1.97 6.94
C VAL A 108 3.22 -0.86 6.26
N LYS A 109 3.91 0.17 5.86
CA LYS A 109 3.35 1.33 5.17
C LYS A 109 4.10 1.56 3.87
N ASP A 110 3.40 2.12 2.92
CA ASP A 110 4.00 2.71 1.74
C ASP A 110 3.96 4.23 1.92
N THR A 111 5.13 4.84 1.95
CA THR A 111 5.31 6.29 2.08
C THR A 111 6.19 6.85 0.96
N THR A 112 6.56 6.00 0.01
CA THR A 112 7.42 6.34 -1.12
C THR A 112 6.57 6.74 -2.31
N ALA A 113 6.80 7.92 -2.87
CA ALA A 113 6.11 8.35 -4.07
C ALA A 113 6.64 7.58 -5.31
N PRO A 114 5.79 7.38 -6.35
CA PRO A 114 6.17 6.66 -7.53
C PRO A 114 7.31 7.34 -8.31
N THR A 115 8.13 6.52 -8.96
CA THR A 115 9.12 6.99 -9.94
C THR A 115 8.45 7.11 -11.30
N VAL A 116 8.48 8.31 -11.87
CA VAL A 116 7.65 8.65 -13.03
C VAL A 116 8.50 9.28 -14.14
N THR A 117 8.32 8.79 -15.36
CA THR A 117 8.72 9.49 -16.60
C THR A 117 7.48 9.96 -17.35
N VAL A 118 7.61 11.13 -17.97
CA VAL A 118 6.50 11.78 -18.68
C VAL A 118 6.92 12.13 -20.10
N LYS A 119 5.93 12.31 -20.97
CA LYS A 119 6.09 12.70 -22.37
C LYS A 119 5.25 13.91 -22.71
N GLU A 120 5.60 14.60 -23.79
CA GLU A 120 4.73 15.57 -24.43
C GLU A 120 3.62 14.84 -25.19
N ILE A 121 2.42 15.41 -25.21
CA ILE A 121 1.32 14.92 -26.05
C ILE A 121 0.89 16.01 -27.04
N THR A 122 0.31 15.56 -28.17
CA THR A 122 -0.30 16.44 -29.16
C THR A 122 -1.74 15.98 -29.39
N VAL A 123 -2.68 16.90 -29.29
CA VAL A 123 -4.11 16.68 -29.55
C VAL A 123 -4.63 17.69 -30.57
N GLY A 124 -5.76 17.40 -31.21
CA GLY A 124 -6.48 18.35 -32.03
C GLY A 124 -7.27 19.37 -31.20
N VAL A 125 -7.63 20.48 -31.81
CA VAL A 125 -8.58 21.43 -31.19
C VAL A 125 -9.91 20.70 -30.89
N ASN A 126 -10.41 20.84 -29.64
CA ASN A 126 -11.57 20.16 -29.07
C ASN A 126 -11.45 18.63 -28.95
N GLU A 127 -10.27 18.06 -29.17
CA GLU A 127 -10.01 16.65 -28.88
C GLU A 127 -9.79 16.46 -27.37
N GLU A 128 -10.52 15.54 -26.74
CA GLU A 128 -10.39 15.25 -25.33
C GLU A 128 -9.03 14.61 -25.04
N PHE A 129 -8.47 14.94 -23.87
CA PHE A 129 -7.22 14.35 -23.37
C PHE A 129 -7.30 14.20 -21.86
N GLU A 130 -6.55 13.25 -21.36
CA GLU A 130 -6.57 12.88 -19.96
C GLU A 130 -5.16 12.99 -19.32
N PRO A 131 -5.03 13.24 -17.99
CA PRO A 131 -3.75 13.42 -17.34
C PRO A 131 -2.81 12.23 -17.50
N TYR A 132 -3.34 11.00 -17.58
CA TYR A 132 -2.53 9.79 -17.70
C TYR A 132 -1.83 9.66 -19.07
N GLU A 133 -2.30 10.38 -20.08
CA GLU A 133 -1.69 10.35 -21.43
C GLU A 133 -0.29 10.96 -21.44
N PHE A 134 0.00 11.86 -20.51
CA PHE A 134 1.34 12.40 -20.32
C PHE A 134 2.30 11.41 -19.68
N LEU A 135 1.79 10.29 -19.15
CA LEU A 135 2.60 9.29 -18.51
C LEU A 135 3.31 8.42 -19.53
N ASP A 136 4.64 8.34 -19.45
CA ASP A 136 5.45 7.43 -20.25
C ASP A 136 5.77 6.15 -19.47
N ALA A 137 6.15 6.29 -18.20
CA ALA A 137 6.31 5.17 -17.29
C ALA A 137 5.99 5.58 -15.85
N CYS A 138 5.49 4.63 -15.08
CA CYS A 138 5.36 4.72 -13.65
C CYS A 138 5.88 3.42 -13.03
N ASP A 139 6.83 3.55 -12.12
CA ASP A 139 7.41 2.43 -11.38
C ASP A 139 7.16 2.64 -9.90
N ASP A 140 6.41 1.70 -9.33
CA ASP A 140 6.02 1.68 -7.91
C ASP A 140 5.62 0.28 -7.46
N LEU A 141 5.77 0.02 -6.16
CA LEU A 141 5.30 -1.23 -5.54
C LEU A 141 3.78 -1.26 -5.34
N SER A 142 3.13 -0.11 -5.46
CA SER A 142 1.71 0.12 -5.13
C SER A 142 0.91 0.62 -6.34
N LEU A 143 0.97 -0.13 -7.44
CA LEU A 143 0.17 0.15 -8.63
C LEU A 143 -1.35 -0.02 -8.38
N PRO A 144 -2.22 0.62 -9.16
CA PRO A 144 -1.90 1.51 -10.30
C PRO A 144 -1.48 2.91 -9.86
N CYS A 145 -0.71 3.58 -10.72
CA CYS A 145 -0.44 5.00 -10.60
C CYS A 145 -1.63 5.80 -11.11
N LYS A 146 -2.14 6.72 -10.32
CA LYS A 146 -3.20 7.64 -10.70
C LYS A 146 -2.62 9.00 -11.06
N THR A 147 -3.01 9.54 -12.21
CA THR A 147 -2.61 10.89 -12.64
C THR A 147 -3.77 11.86 -12.49
N ILE A 148 -3.47 13.04 -11.98
CA ILE A 148 -4.42 14.13 -11.78
C ILE A 148 -3.82 15.45 -12.26
N TYR A 149 -4.65 16.31 -12.85
CA TYR A 149 -4.25 17.67 -13.12
C TYR A 149 -4.04 18.45 -11.82
N LYS A 150 -2.99 19.25 -11.75
CA LYS A 150 -2.82 20.19 -10.63
C LYS A 150 -3.92 21.26 -10.59
N LYS A 151 -4.51 21.58 -11.75
CA LYS A 151 -5.58 22.57 -11.89
C LYS A 151 -6.67 22.01 -12.81
N ASP A 152 -7.91 22.06 -12.38
CA ASP A 152 -9.06 21.60 -13.17
C ASP A 152 -9.19 22.34 -14.51
N SER A 153 -8.71 23.60 -14.60
CA SER A 153 -8.73 24.38 -15.82
C SER A 153 -7.89 23.78 -16.96
N TYR A 154 -6.97 22.87 -16.67
CA TYR A 154 -6.14 22.23 -17.68
C TYR A 154 -6.95 21.36 -18.64
N ALA A 155 -8.02 20.75 -18.17
CA ALA A 155 -8.91 19.94 -19.00
C ALA A 155 -9.56 20.70 -20.17
N LYS A 156 -9.51 22.03 -20.18
CA LYS A 156 -10.11 22.92 -21.21
C LYS A 156 -9.06 23.58 -22.12
N LEU A 157 -7.79 23.22 -22.01
CA LEU A 157 -6.75 23.85 -22.83
C LEU A 157 -6.78 23.42 -24.29
N ASN A 158 -7.49 22.36 -24.62
CA ASN A 158 -7.71 21.88 -25.97
C ASN A 158 -8.64 22.77 -26.83
N GLU A 159 -9.33 23.75 -26.24
CA GLU A 159 -10.24 24.65 -26.97
C GLU A 159 -9.51 25.57 -27.97
N LYS A 160 -8.22 25.75 -27.83
CA LYS A 160 -7.42 26.64 -28.68
C LYS A 160 -6.06 26.02 -29.01
N ALA A 161 -5.69 26.07 -30.30
CA ALA A 161 -4.36 25.66 -30.75
C ALA A 161 -3.25 26.45 -30.03
N GLY A 162 -2.20 25.73 -29.63
CA GLY A 162 -1.06 26.31 -28.91
C GLY A 162 -0.23 25.27 -28.20
N LYS A 163 0.84 25.74 -27.57
CA LYS A 163 1.69 24.93 -26.67
C LYS A 163 1.46 25.40 -25.24
N TYR A 164 1.14 24.45 -24.35
CA TYR A 164 0.77 24.71 -22.97
C TYR A 164 1.69 23.91 -22.05
N ASP A 165 2.30 24.60 -21.09
CA ASP A 165 3.03 23.99 -19.99
C ASP A 165 2.04 23.69 -18.85
N LEU A 166 2.01 22.45 -18.39
CA LEU A 166 1.10 21.97 -17.37
C LEU A 166 1.89 21.29 -16.27
N GLU A 167 1.25 21.14 -15.12
CA GLU A 167 1.77 20.34 -14.03
C GLU A 167 0.73 19.30 -13.62
N ILE A 168 1.16 18.04 -13.60
CA ILE A 168 0.34 16.91 -13.15
C ILE A 168 0.89 16.33 -11.85
N PHE A 169 0.02 15.75 -11.05
CA PHE A 169 0.40 14.87 -9.96
C PHE A 169 0.23 13.44 -10.40
N VAL A 170 1.20 12.61 -10.04
CA VAL A 170 1.10 11.15 -10.15
C VAL A 170 1.18 10.59 -8.74
N GLU A 171 0.15 9.87 -8.34
CA GLU A 171 0.05 9.27 -7.01
C GLU A 171 -0.12 7.75 -7.10
N ASP A 172 0.43 7.06 -6.12
CA ASP A 172 0.25 5.62 -5.95
C ASP A 172 -1.10 5.29 -5.29
N LYS A 173 -1.33 4.03 -5.04
CA LYS A 173 -2.54 3.51 -4.36
C LYS A 173 -2.73 4.07 -2.94
N TYR A 174 -1.65 4.48 -2.26
CA TYR A 174 -1.68 4.97 -0.87
C TYR A 174 -1.62 6.49 -0.77
N GLY A 175 -1.62 7.17 -1.92
CA GLY A 175 -1.67 8.63 -2.00
C GLY A 175 -0.31 9.32 -1.88
N ASN A 176 0.80 8.55 -1.97
CA ASN A 176 2.12 9.17 -2.11
C ASN A 176 2.23 9.71 -3.52
N LYS A 177 2.64 10.95 -3.66
CA LYS A 177 2.56 11.63 -4.96
C LYS A 177 3.82 12.40 -5.32
N VAL A 178 4.08 12.46 -6.61
CA VAL A 178 5.11 13.29 -7.23
C VAL A 178 4.48 14.27 -8.22
N SER A 179 5.03 15.47 -8.32
CA SER A 179 4.65 16.46 -9.32
C SER A 179 5.55 16.34 -10.55
N LYS A 180 4.97 16.51 -11.75
CA LYS A 180 5.69 16.53 -13.04
C LYS A 180 5.20 17.65 -13.92
N ASP A 181 6.15 18.38 -14.48
CA ASP A 181 5.88 19.33 -15.56
C ASP A 181 5.74 18.57 -16.88
N VAL A 182 4.71 18.87 -17.65
CA VAL A 182 4.38 18.23 -18.92
C VAL A 182 3.96 19.27 -19.95
N VAL A 183 3.99 18.90 -21.21
CA VAL A 183 3.68 19.79 -22.32
C VAL A 183 2.53 19.23 -23.13
N LEU A 184 1.48 20.04 -23.31
CA LEU A 184 0.37 19.79 -24.22
C LEU A 184 0.55 20.64 -25.47
N ASN A 185 0.60 20.01 -26.64
CA ASN A 185 0.55 20.68 -27.92
C ASN A 185 -0.86 20.51 -28.50
N VAL A 186 -1.58 21.61 -28.71
CA VAL A 186 -2.90 21.59 -29.36
C VAL A 186 -2.75 22.07 -30.79
N SER A 187 -3.07 21.19 -31.73
CA SER A 187 -2.98 21.42 -33.17
C SER A 187 -4.34 21.84 -33.77
N GLU A 188 -4.34 22.72 -34.74
CA GLU A 188 -5.55 23.05 -35.51
C GLU A 188 -6.01 21.89 -36.41
N THR A 189 -5.15 20.93 -36.70
CA THR A 189 -5.50 19.71 -37.42
C THR A 189 -5.93 18.65 -36.43
N GLU A 190 -7.01 17.92 -36.77
CA GLU A 190 -7.40 16.72 -36.00
C GLU A 190 -6.19 15.82 -35.85
N SER A 191 -5.78 15.61 -34.61
CA SER A 191 -4.68 14.71 -34.30
C SER A 191 -5.16 13.28 -34.53
N LEU A 192 -4.44 12.54 -35.37
CA LEU A 192 -4.62 11.10 -35.53
C LEU A 192 -3.98 10.30 -34.38
N LEU A 193 -3.74 10.92 -33.23
CA LEU A 193 -3.43 10.22 -32.00
C LEU A 193 -4.66 9.44 -31.51
N SER A 194 -5.06 8.43 -32.32
CA SER A 194 -5.80 7.34 -31.75
C SER A 194 -4.91 6.76 -30.66
N LEU A 195 -5.29 6.99 -29.41
CA LEU A 195 -4.72 6.29 -28.26
C LEU A 195 -4.73 4.81 -28.59
N LYS A 196 -3.57 4.25 -28.83
CA LYS A 196 -3.37 2.80 -28.92
C LYS A 196 -3.44 2.21 -27.51
N GLN A 197 -4.59 2.36 -26.91
CA GLN A 197 -4.85 2.05 -25.51
C GLN A 197 -4.62 0.60 -25.16
N ASN A 198 -4.73 -0.27 -26.15
CA ASN A 198 -4.63 -1.71 -25.96
C ASN A 198 -3.32 -2.31 -26.43
N ASP A 199 -2.40 -1.50 -27.02
CA ASP A 199 -1.09 -1.97 -27.48
C ASP A 199 -0.05 -1.98 -26.35
N ASP A 200 -0.29 -1.25 -25.25
CA ASP A 200 0.58 -1.25 -24.11
C ASP A 200 0.29 -2.48 -23.23
N VAL A 201 1.20 -3.34 -23.30
CA VAL A 201 1.20 -4.67 -22.69
C VAL A 201 0.89 -4.72 -21.21
N VAL A 202 -0.08 -5.32 -20.88
CA VAL A 202 -0.51 -6.61 -20.50
C VAL A 202 0.26 -7.20 -19.31
N VAL A 203 -0.23 -6.88 -18.13
CA VAL A 203 -0.03 -7.74 -16.97
C VAL A 203 -1.36 -8.48 -16.75
N SER A 204 -1.41 -9.76 -17.14
CA SER A 204 -2.49 -10.64 -16.74
C SER A 204 -2.33 -10.98 -15.26
N MET A 205 -3.39 -10.93 -14.48
CA MET A 205 -3.35 -11.39 -13.08
C MET A 205 -3.16 -12.91 -12.93
N THR A 206 -3.14 -13.65 -14.04
CA THR A 206 -2.81 -15.07 -14.08
C THR A 206 -1.74 -15.33 -15.14
N PRO A 207 -0.47 -15.05 -14.86
CA PRO A 207 0.63 -15.21 -15.82
C PRO A 207 0.85 -16.67 -16.28
N GLU A 208 0.25 -17.64 -15.61
CA GLU A 208 0.41 -19.07 -15.91
C GLU A 208 -0.49 -19.55 -17.07
N ASP A 209 -1.54 -18.81 -17.43
CA ASP A 209 -2.46 -19.21 -18.48
C ASP A 209 -1.99 -18.72 -19.86
N LYS A 210 -1.29 -19.57 -20.58
CA LYS A 210 -0.75 -19.27 -21.92
C LYS A 210 -1.81 -19.06 -23.01
N ASP A 211 -3.05 -19.42 -22.75
CA ASP A 211 -4.16 -19.37 -23.74
C ASP A 211 -5.10 -18.17 -23.57
N TRP A 212 -4.82 -17.26 -22.64
CA TRP A 212 -5.67 -16.09 -22.39
C TRP A 212 -5.86 -15.19 -23.62
N ASN A 213 -4.94 -15.16 -24.57
CA ASN A 213 -5.01 -14.42 -25.83
C ASN A 213 -6.17 -14.86 -26.74
N LYS A 214 -6.71 -16.06 -26.50
CA LYS A 214 -7.83 -16.63 -27.28
C LYS A 214 -9.17 -16.45 -26.59
N THR A 215 -9.17 -15.80 -25.41
CA THR A 215 -10.36 -15.68 -24.58
C THR A 215 -11.20 -14.47 -25.01
N TYR A 216 -12.49 -14.52 -24.68
CA TYR A 216 -13.29 -13.32 -24.70
C TYR A 216 -12.75 -12.36 -23.66
N THR A 217 -12.40 -11.18 -24.12
CA THR A 217 -11.99 -10.08 -23.25
C THR A 217 -12.87 -8.88 -23.58
N TYR A 218 -13.65 -8.43 -22.61
CA TYR A 218 -14.24 -7.11 -22.72
C TYR A 218 -13.08 -6.11 -22.71
N LYS A 219 -12.98 -5.30 -23.76
CA LYS A 219 -11.96 -4.25 -23.86
C LYS A 219 -12.60 -2.92 -23.51
N PHE A 220 -12.02 -2.23 -22.55
CA PHE A 220 -12.42 -0.86 -22.28
C PHE A 220 -12.11 0.00 -23.51
N PRO A 221 -13.01 0.92 -23.91
CA PRO A 221 -12.73 1.88 -24.99
C PRO A 221 -11.51 2.75 -24.68
N LYS A 222 -11.32 3.06 -23.40
CA LYS A 222 -10.14 3.69 -22.81
C LYS A 222 -9.65 2.87 -21.64
N ALA A 223 -8.34 2.89 -21.38
CA ALA A 223 -7.78 2.33 -20.16
C ALA A 223 -8.33 3.12 -18.95
N VAL A 224 -8.87 2.42 -17.97
CA VAL A 224 -9.54 3.04 -16.83
C VAL A 224 -8.83 2.71 -15.53
N PRO A 225 -8.79 3.62 -14.54
CA PRO A 225 -8.29 3.30 -13.22
C PRO A 225 -9.12 2.16 -12.61
N SER A 226 -8.47 1.23 -11.93
CA SER A 226 -9.15 0.08 -11.29
C SER A 226 -10.00 0.47 -10.08
N ASP A 227 -9.91 1.71 -9.62
CA ASP A 227 -10.72 2.32 -8.56
C ASP A 227 -11.83 3.24 -9.11
N SER A 228 -12.04 3.26 -10.43
CA SER A 228 -13.08 4.09 -11.06
C SER A 228 -14.45 3.42 -11.04
N ASP A 229 -15.51 4.22 -10.95
CA ASP A 229 -16.90 3.75 -11.01
C ASP A 229 -17.18 2.99 -12.32
N GLU A 230 -16.57 3.41 -13.43
CA GLU A 230 -16.69 2.75 -14.73
C GLU A 230 -16.13 1.33 -14.70
N TYR A 231 -14.95 1.15 -14.12
CA TYR A 231 -14.34 -0.16 -13.94
C TYR A 231 -15.20 -1.04 -13.03
N GLU A 232 -15.57 -0.53 -11.86
CA GLU A 232 -16.35 -1.29 -10.87
C GLU A 232 -17.67 -1.76 -11.42
N ALA A 233 -18.43 -0.86 -12.08
CA ALA A 233 -19.71 -1.19 -12.70
C ALA A 233 -19.56 -2.28 -13.76
N LYS A 234 -18.54 -2.18 -14.64
CA LYS A 234 -18.32 -3.17 -15.69
C LYS A 234 -17.83 -4.50 -15.15
N PHE A 235 -16.95 -4.46 -14.14
CA PHE A 235 -16.46 -5.67 -13.47
C PHE A 235 -17.60 -6.44 -12.80
N LEU A 236 -18.47 -5.74 -12.07
CA LEU A 236 -19.65 -6.34 -11.44
C LEU A 236 -20.64 -6.90 -12.46
N GLU A 237 -20.91 -6.17 -13.56
CA GLU A 237 -21.76 -6.65 -14.66
C GLU A 237 -21.24 -7.98 -15.20
N ILE A 238 -19.97 -8.04 -15.61
CA ILE A 238 -19.37 -9.25 -16.19
C ILE A 238 -19.30 -10.38 -15.17
N ASN A 239 -18.94 -10.10 -13.93
CA ASN A 239 -18.82 -11.10 -12.88
C ASN A 239 -20.18 -11.71 -12.47
N SER A 240 -21.29 -10.99 -12.72
CA SER A 240 -22.64 -11.45 -12.43
C SER A 240 -23.34 -12.17 -13.60
N MET A 241 -22.70 -12.23 -14.78
CA MET A 241 -23.26 -12.93 -15.94
C MET A 241 -23.35 -14.45 -15.67
N ASP A 242 -24.46 -15.04 -16.03
CA ASP A 242 -24.66 -16.50 -15.99
C ASP A 242 -24.38 -17.12 -17.37
N PHE A 243 -23.34 -17.96 -17.41
CA PHE A 243 -22.94 -18.69 -18.61
C PHE A 243 -23.40 -20.14 -18.62
N SER A 244 -24.19 -20.58 -17.65
CA SER A 244 -24.59 -21.98 -17.49
C SER A 244 -25.36 -22.54 -18.68
N SER A 245 -26.11 -21.69 -19.40
CA SER A 245 -26.86 -22.10 -20.60
C SER A 245 -26.00 -22.28 -21.85
N LYS A 246 -24.73 -21.88 -21.81
CA LYS A 246 -23.83 -21.90 -22.97
C LYS A 246 -22.94 -23.18 -23.02
N PHE A 247 -23.02 -24.00 -22.00
CA PHE A 247 -22.14 -25.17 -21.88
C PHE A 247 -22.95 -26.39 -21.45
N ASP A 248 -22.67 -27.55 -22.05
CA ASP A 248 -23.23 -28.85 -21.66
C ASP A 248 -22.77 -29.33 -20.30
N LYS A 249 -21.65 -28.79 -19.81
CA LYS A 249 -21.06 -29.09 -18.52
C LYS A 249 -21.49 -28.10 -17.48
N LYS A 250 -21.73 -28.59 -16.26
CA LYS A 250 -22.07 -27.73 -15.16
C LYS A 250 -20.86 -26.87 -14.74
N ILE A 251 -21.05 -25.56 -14.72
CA ILE A 251 -20.10 -24.59 -14.19
C ILE A 251 -20.17 -24.62 -12.66
N THR A 252 -19.05 -24.86 -12.01
CA THR A 252 -18.94 -24.90 -10.54
C THR A 252 -18.46 -23.57 -9.94
N ASN A 253 -17.70 -22.80 -10.72
CA ASN A 253 -17.21 -21.48 -10.34
C ASN A 253 -16.83 -20.67 -11.58
N GLN A 254 -16.77 -19.34 -11.42
CA GLN A 254 -16.26 -18.43 -12.43
C GLN A 254 -15.45 -17.31 -11.77
N TYR A 255 -14.41 -16.84 -12.47
CA TYR A 255 -13.59 -15.71 -12.05
C TYR A 255 -13.47 -14.71 -13.17
N SER A 256 -13.72 -13.43 -12.85
CA SER A 256 -13.37 -12.33 -13.72
C SER A 256 -11.91 -11.92 -13.48
N ILE A 257 -11.15 -11.80 -14.56
CA ILE A 257 -9.73 -11.51 -14.55
C ILE A 257 -9.51 -10.20 -15.28
N THR A 258 -8.93 -9.22 -14.57
CA THR A 258 -8.65 -7.92 -15.16
C THR A 258 -7.26 -7.92 -15.81
N THR A 259 -7.18 -7.39 -17.01
CA THR A 259 -5.95 -7.13 -17.74
C THR A 259 -5.59 -5.67 -17.60
N TYR A 260 -4.34 -5.39 -17.27
CA TYR A 260 -3.85 -4.03 -17.07
C TYR A 260 -2.78 -3.68 -18.10
N ASN A 261 -2.67 -2.39 -18.44
CA ASN A 261 -1.51 -1.88 -19.18
C ASN A 261 -0.30 -1.75 -18.26
N LYS A 262 0.84 -1.38 -18.83
CA LYS A 262 2.13 -1.18 -18.10
C LYS A 262 2.07 -0.09 -17.02
N TYR A 263 1.04 0.75 -17.02
CA TYR A 263 0.83 1.83 -16.04
C TYR A 263 -0.16 1.44 -14.94
N GLY A 264 -0.70 0.20 -14.96
CA GLY A 264 -1.65 -0.27 -13.98
C GLY A 264 -3.10 0.10 -14.24
N TYR A 265 -3.43 0.69 -15.41
CA TYR A 265 -4.82 0.95 -15.80
C TYR A 265 -5.46 -0.29 -16.39
N ALA A 266 -6.72 -0.56 -16.02
CA ALA A 266 -7.49 -1.67 -16.57
C ALA A 266 -7.81 -1.42 -18.06
N ILE A 267 -7.47 -2.39 -18.91
CA ILE A 267 -7.71 -2.36 -20.36
C ILE A 267 -8.69 -3.43 -20.82
N GLY A 268 -9.00 -4.41 -19.97
CA GLY A 268 -9.97 -5.44 -20.30
C GLY A 268 -10.31 -6.34 -19.13
N ILE A 269 -11.38 -7.10 -19.27
CA ILE A 269 -11.85 -8.09 -18.31
C ILE A 269 -12.16 -9.38 -19.06
N SER A 270 -11.56 -10.50 -18.63
CA SER A 270 -11.78 -11.85 -19.15
C SER A 270 -12.50 -12.69 -18.11
N VAL A 271 -13.14 -13.77 -18.51
CA VAL A 271 -13.80 -14.72 -17.61
C VAL A 271 -13.21 -16.11 -17.77
N LYS A 272 -12.81 -16.71 -16.64
CA LYS A 272 -12.37 -18.09 -16.53
C LYS A 272 -13.46 -18.93 -15.85
N LEU A 273 -13.86 -20.01 -16.48
CA LEU A 273 -14.88 -20.92 -16.01
C LEU A 273 -14.24 -22.21 -15.46
N PHE A 274 -14.84 -22.73 -14.40
CA PHE A 274 -14.49 -23.99 -13.76
C PHE A 274 -15.67 -24.95 -13.84
N PHE A 275 -15.41 -26.17 -14.27
CA PHE A 275 -16.44 -27.19 -14.49
C PHE A 275 -16.38 -28.29 -13.44
N GLU A 276 -17.46 -29.04 -13.30
CA GLU A 276 -17.58 -30.13 -12.31
C GLU A 276 -16.53 -31.25 -12.50
N ASP A 277 -15.99 -31.44 -13.69
CA ASP A 277 -14.94 -32.41 -14.02
C ASP A 277 -13.51 -31.88 -13.75
N ASN A 278 -13.37 -30.77 -13.02
CA ASN A 278 -12.13 -30.05 -12.78
C ASN A 278 -11.45 -29.44 -14.02
N ALA A 279 -12.13 -29.48 -15.17
CA ALA A 279 -11.68 -28.73 -16.34
C ALA A 279 -11.81 -27.23 -16.11
N THR A 280 -10.96 -26.47 -16.77
CA THR A 280 -11.05 -25.01 -16.81
C THR A 280 -11.07 -24.53 -18.24
N GLN A 281 -11.81 -23.47 -18.49
CA GLN A 281 -11.89 -22.84 -19.80
C GLN A 281 -12.09 -21.33 -19.64
N TYR A 282 -11.40 -20.57 -20.49
CA TYR A 282 -11.74 -19.18 -20.67
C TYR A 282 -12.95 -19.05 -21.60
N LEU A 283 -13.83 -18.10 -21.28
CA LEU A 283 -14.91 -17.73 -22.16
C LEU A 283 -14.33 -17.18 -23.47
N THR A 284 -14.84 -17.63 -24.60
CA THR A 284 -14.44 -17.17 -25.92
C THR A 284 -15.53 -16.35 -26.59
N GLU A 285 -15.20 -15.59 -27.63
CA GLU A 285 -16.17 -14.80 -28.36
C GLU A 285 -17.27 -15.69 -29.03
N SER A 286 -16.91 -16.93 -29.40
CA SER A 286 -17.87 -17.89 -29.93
C SER A 286 -18.89 -18.35 -28.90
N ASP A 287 -18.56 -18.39 -27.63
CA ASP A 287 -19.48 -18.77 -26.54
C ASP A 287 -20.57 -17.70 -26.31
N LEU A 288 -20.38 -16.48 -26.81
CA LEU A 288 -21.30 -15.36 -26.67
C LEU A 288 -22.19 -15.17 -27.90
N LYS A 289 -21.91 -15.85 -29.02
CA LYS A 289 -22.80 -15.77 -30.21
C LYS A 289 -24.05 -16.53 -29.90
N GLU A 290 -25.20 -15.84 -30.01
CA GLU A 290 -26.49 -16.50 -30.03
C GLU A 290 -26.52 -17.44 -31.24
N GLU A 291 -26.87 -18.71 -31.04
CA GLU A 291 -27.25 -19.59 -32.12
C GLU A 291 -28.56 -19.01 -32.75
N ASN A 292 -28.42 -18.48 -33.95
CA ASN A 292 -29.58 -18.07 -34.77
C ASN A 292 -30.26 -19.28 -35.36
#